data_e1445acdd3d8acf4d4316f8e9662b020
#
_entry.id   e1445acdd3d8acf4d4316f8e9662b020
#
_cell.length_a   1.000
_cell.length_b   1.000
_cell.length_c   1.000
_cell.angle_alpha   90.00
_cell.angle_beta   90.00
_cell.angle_gamma   90.00
#
_symmetry.space_group_name_H-M   'P 1'
#
loop_
_entity.id
_entity.type
_entity.pdbx_description
1 polymer ?
#
loop_
_entity_poly.entity_id
_entity_poly.type
_entity_poly.pdbx_seq_one_letter_code
_entity_poly.pdbx_strand_id
1 'polypeptide(L)'
;MKIAIMSDIHANLEALTCVLQDIQEQGCQLTYCLGDVVGYGPNPRECLLALQQSGIPVIKGNHDEASSTDVPLDTYNSWAVDALNWTRARLQPEDKQWLAQLPLQLELLPLAATMYHANGHNPGRWDYIEKGFDAIRTLFTQNTQFSFVGHTHVAKIIALNADGQIRDLPPGNLTAVAGQKYCVNVGSVGQPRDGDARSSYVVYEPDAKSIAYRRVSYPIAQTQSKMSQERLPSILAARLLLGV
;
A
#
# COMPACT_ATOMS: atom_id res chain seq x y z
N MET A 1 10.77 10.82 -16.34
CA MET A 1 10.04 9.52 -16.21
C MET A 1 9.05 9.61 -15.06
N LYS A 2 7.80 9.09 -15.23
CA LYS A 2 6.79 9.04 -14.15
C LYS A 2 6.60 7.59 -13.68
N ILE A 3 6.52 7.40 -12.37
CA ILE A 3 6.38 6.10 -11.72
C ILE A 3 5.18 6.17 -10.78
N ALA A 4 4.22 5.26 -10.92
CA ALA A 4 3.14 5.12 -9.96
C ALA A 4 3.54 4.16 -8.83
N ILE A 5 3.25 4.54 -7.60
CA ILE A 5 3.50 3.71 -6.40
C ILE A 5 2.20 3.63 -5.62
N MET A 6 1.64 2.43 -5.51
CA MET A 6 0.38 2.13 -4.84
C MET A 6 0.56 1.05 -3.78
N SER A 7 -0.37 0.94 -2.85
CA SER A 7 -0.34 -0.01 -1.75
C SER A 7 -1.75 -0.37 -1.27
N ASP A 8 -1.86 -1.43 -0.49
CA ASP A 8 -3.04 -1.74 0.31
C ASP A 8 -4.32 -1.82 -0.55
N ILE A 9 -4.29 -2.70 -1.55
CA ILE A 9 -5.39 -2.92 -2.50
C ILE A 9 -6.55 -3.64 -1.82
N HIS A 10 -6.21 -4.56 -0.92
CA HIS A 10 -7.17 -5.27 -0.08
C HIS A 10 -8.36 -5.85 -0.86
N ALA A 11 -8.07 -6.57 -1.94
CA ALA A 11 -9.09 -7.26 -2.73
C ALA A 11 -10.26 -6.37 -3.18
N ASN A 12 -10.04 -5.06 -3.32
CA ASN A 12 -11.00 -4.07 -3.81
C ASN A 12 -10.78 -3.84 -5.31
N LEU A 13 -11.42 -4.68 -6.13
CA LEU A 13 -11.23 -4.66 -7.58
C LEU A 13 -11.72 -3.35 -8.22
N GLU A 14 -12.82 -2.78 -7.72
CA GLU A 14 -13.37 -1.53 -8.21
C GLU A 14 -12.37 -0.39 -8.03
N ALA A 15 -11.76 -0.32 -6.84
CA ALA A 15 -10.74 0.68 -6.53
C ALA A 15 -9.48 0.48 -7.38
N LEU A 16 -8.99 -0.76 -7.46
CA LEU A 16 -7.81 -1.10 -8.27
C LEU A 16 -8.03 -0.73 -9.76
N THR A 17 -9.18 -1.06 -10.32
CA THR A 17 -9.51 -0.76 -11.72
C THR A 17 -9.46 0.73 -11.99
N CYS A 18 -10.09 1.54 -11.14
CA CYS A 18 -10.09 3.00 -11.29
C CYS A 18 -8.67 3.59 -11.14
N VAL A 19 -7.88 3.07 -10.19
CA VAL A 19 -6.49 3.52 -9.99
C VAL A 19 -5.61 3.16 -11.18
N LEU A 20 -5.70 1.95 -11.73
CA LEU A 20 -4.93 1.55 -12.91
C LEU A 20 -5.28 2.41 -14.13
N GLN A 21 -6.55 2.77 -14.30
CA GLN A 21 -6.97 3.69 -15.34
C GLN A 21 -6.36 5.09 -15.12
N ASP A 22 -6.45 5.67 -13.92
CA ASP A 22 -5.85 6.99 -13.62
C ASP A 22 -4.32 6.96 -13.83
N ILE A 23 -3.63 5.88 -13.44
CA ILE A 23 -2.19 5.69 -13.67
C ILE A 23 -1.84 5.78 -15.17
N GLN A 24 -2.66 5.16 -16.01
CA GLN A 24 -2.50 5.24 -17.47
C GLN A 24 -2.75 6.68 -17.98
N GLU A 25 -3.79 7.34 -17.49
CA GLU A 25 -4.12 8.74 -17.85
C GLU A 25 -3.03 9.73 -17.40
N GLN A 26 -2.34 9.46 -16.26
CA GLN A 26 -1.19 10.25 -15.81
C GLN A 26 0.08 10.01 -16.66
N GLY A 27 0.08 9.02 -17.55
CA GLY A 27 1.21 8.67 -18.39
C GLY A 27 2.38 8.07 -17.60
N CYS A 28 2.11 7.31 -16.54
CA CYS A 28 3.15 6.61 -15.78
C CYS A 28 3.74 5.48 -16.63
N GLN A 29 5.07 5.40 -16.70
CA GLN A 29 5.78 4.39 -17.47
C GLN A 29 6.04 3.11 -16.66
N LEU A 30 6.12 3.24 -15.35
CA LEU A 30 6.31 2.13 -14.41
C LEU A 30 5.27 2.23 -13.29
N THR A 31 4.90 1.08 -12.75
CA THR A 31 4.01 0.98 -11.59
C THR A 31 4.57 -0.04 -10.62
N TYR A 32 4.51 0.25 -9.32
CA TYR A 32 4.89 -0.66 -8.24
C TYR A 32 3.76 -0.76 -7.22
N CYS A 33 3.58 -1.95 -6.64
CA CYS A 33 2.65 -2.20 -5.55
C CYS A 33 3.41 -2.59 -4.28
N LEU A 34 3.13 -1.89 -3.18
CA LEU A 34 3.81 -2.10 -1.90
C LEU A 34 3.18 -3.20 -1.04
N GLY A 35 2.35 -4.07 -1.63
CA GLY A 35 1.75 -5.22 -0.93
C GLY A 35 0.34 -4.97 -0.41
N ASP A 36 -0.12 -5.91 0.39
CA ASP A 36 -1.51 -6.05 0.82
C ASP A 36 -2.48 -6.04 -0.38
N VAL A 37 -2.16 -6.94 -1.33
CA VAL A 37 -3.01 -7.16 -2.51
C VAL A 37 -4.34 -7.76 -2.10
N VAL A 38 -4.32 -8.66 -1.12
CA VAL A 38 -5.49 -9.42 -0.64
C VAL A 38 -5.89 -9.04 0.79
N GLY A 39 -6.93 -9.69 1.31
CA GLY A 39 -7.50 -9.41 2.62
C GLY A 39 -8.61 -8.34 2.57
N TYR A 40 -9.48 -8.33 3.55
CA TYR A 40 -10.63 -7.44 3.74
C TYR A 40 -11.71 -7.48 2.65
N GLY A 41 -11.35 -7.25 1.39
CA GLY A 41 -12.30 -7.06 0.29
C GLY A 41 -12.72 -8.34 -0.41
N PRO A 42 -13.67 -8.24 -1.38
CA PRO A 42 -14.40 -9.39 -1.91
C PRO A 42 -13.76 -10.05 -3.15
N ASN A 43 -12.70 -9.45 -3.75
CA ASN A 43 -12.13 -9.90 -5.02
C ASN A 43 -10.63 -10.23 -4.94
N PRO A 44 -10.17 -11.16 -4.05
CA PRO A 44 -8.74 -11.40 -3.84
C PRO A 44 -8.04 -11.93 -5.09
N ARG A 45 -8.62 -12.92 -5.78
CA ARG A 45 -8.00 -13.52 -6.97
C ARG A 45 -7.98 -12.57 -8.15
N GLU A 46 -9.05 -11.82 -8.36
CA GLU A 46 -9.18 -10.88 -9.48
C GLU A 46 -8.14 -9.76 -9.34
N CYS A 47 -7.92 -9.22 -8.14
CA CYS A 47 -6.88 -8.22 -7.88
C CYS A 47 -5.48 -8.80 -8.12
N LEU A 48 -5.21 -10.00 -7.62
CA LEU A 48 -3.94 -10.70 -7.82
C LEU A 48 -3.67 -10.93 -9.31
N LEU A 49 -4.63 -11.48 -10.06
CA LEU A 49 -4.51 -11.73 -11.49
C LEU A 49 -4.31 -10.43 -12.30
N ALA A 50 -4.99 -9.34 -11.92
CA ALA A 50 -4.82 -8.05 -12.58
C ALA A 50 -3.38 -7.54 -12.47
N LEU A 51 -2.74 -7.67 -11.29
CA LEU A 51 -1.33 -7.27 -11.11
C LEU A 51 -0.37 -8.19 -11.88
N GLN A 52 -0.58 -9.50 -11.82
CA GLN A 52 0.24 -10.47 -12.56
C GLN A 52 0.19 -10.23 -14.07
N GLN A 53 -1.01 -10.06 -14.62
CA GLN A 53 -1.22 -9.83 -16.06
C GLN A 53 -0.63 -8.50 -16.53
N SER A 54 -0.64 -7.49 -15.67
CA SER A 54 -0.02 -6.18 -15.96
C SER A 54 1.49 -6.18 -15.76
N GLY A 55 2.09 -7.27 -15.24
CA GLY A 55 3.52 -7.35 -14.95
C GLY A 55 3.99 -6.34 -13.89
N ILE A 56 3.10 -5.88 -13.02
CA ILE A 56 3.42 -4.91 -11.97
C ILE A 56 4.24 -5.60 -10.87
N PRO A 57 5.48 -5.13 -10.57
CA PRO A 57 6.23 -5.64 -9.43
C PRO A 57 5.51 -5.35 -8.12
N VAL A 58 5.44 -6.38 -7.26
CA VAL A 58 4.76 -6.34 -5.96
C VAL A 58 5.74 -6.74 -4.87
N ILE A 59 5.74 -6.07 -3.74
CA ILE A 59 6.36 -6.54 -2.51
C ILE A 59 5.30 -7.11 -1.57
N LYS A 60 5.72 -7.93 -0.62
CA LYS A 60 4.82 -8.61 0.32
C LYS A 60 4.29 -7.66 1.39
N GLY A 61 2.98 -7.68 1.64
CA GLY A 61 2.36 -7.10 2.81
C GLY A 61 2.00 -8.17 3.86
N ASN A 62 1.60 -7.74 5.04
CA ASN A 62 1.24 -8.66 6.13
C ASN A 62 -0.03 -9.46 5.84
N HIS A 63 -1.00 -8.90 5.11
CA HIS A 63 -2.18 -9.65 4.67
C HIS A 63 -1.85 -10.66 3.58
N ASP A 64 -0.87 -10.37 2.70
CA ASP A 64 -0.38 -11.31 1.70
C ASP A 64 0.31 -12.50 2.37
N GLU A 65 1.17 -12.24 3.38
CA GLU A 65 1.79 -13.29 4.19
C GLU A 65 0.74 -14.12 4.93
N ALA A 66 -0.15 -13.45 5.67
CA ALA A 66 -1.19 -14.11 6.45
C ALA A 66 -2.16 -14.94 5.57
N SER A 67 -2.41 -14.52 4.32
CA SER A 67 -3.30 -15.24 3.40
C SER A 67 -2.62 -16.43 2.70
N SER A 68 -1.30 -16.43 2.61
CA SER A 68 -0.52 -17.42 1.84
C SER A 68 0.21 -18.45 2.70
N THR A 69 0.30 -18.23 4.00
CA THR A 69 1.01 -19.10 4.95
C THR A 69 0.13 -19.43 6.16
N ASP A 70 0.61 -20.34 7.01
CA ASP A 70 -0.09 -20.76 8.24
C ASP A 70 0.33 -19.92 9.47
N VAL A 71 0.79 -18.68 9.27
CA VAL A 71 1.15 -17.80 10.40
C VAL A 71 -0.06 -17.59 11.33
N PRO A 72 0.16 -17.56 12.66
CA PRO A 72 -0.90 -17.24 13.62
C PRO A 72 -1.53 -15.87 13.35
N LEU A 73 -2.84 -15.76 13.60
CA LEU A 73 -3.58 -14.51 13.41
C LEU A 73 -3.87 -13.78 14.73
N ASP A 74 -3.19 -14.13 15.81
CA ASP A 74 -3.45 -13.63 17.18
C ASP A 74 -3.24 -12.12 17.33
N THR A 75 -2.45 -11.52 16.44
CA THR A 75 -2.20 -10.06 16.41
C THR A 75 -3.24 -9.28 15.64
N TYR A 76 -4.13 -9.96 14.90
CA TYR A 76 -5.19 -9.34 14.13
C TYR A 76 -6.47 -9.20 14.96
N ASN A 77 -7.23 -8.13 14.71
CA ASN A 77 -8.57 -8.00 15.31
C ASN A 77 -9.55 -9.03 14.69
N SER A 78 -10.66 -9.30 15.37
CA SER A 78 -11.58 -10.38 14.99
C SER A 78 -12.12 -10.27 13.56
N TRP A 79 -12.53 -9.09 13.12
CA TRP A 79 -13.03 -8.92 11.75
C TRP A 79 -11.93 -9.07 10.68
N ALA A 80 -10.66 -8.75 11.00
CA ALA A 80 -9.54 -9.04 10.12
C ALA A 80 -9.26 -10.54 10.03
N VAL A 81 -9.35 -11.27 11.16
CA VAL A 81 -9.25 -12.74 11.20
C VAL A 81 -10.33 -13.38 10.33
N ASP A 82 -11.58 -12.94 10.47
CA ASP A 82 -12.69 -13.46 9.65
C ASP A 82 -12.45 -13.25 8.16
N ALA A 83 -12.03 -12.03 7.78
CA ALA A 83 -11.73 -11.69 6.38
C ALA A 83 -10.51 -12.46 5.85
N LEU A 84 -9.46 -12.67 6.64
CA LEU A 84 -8.29 -13.45 6.26
C LEU A 84 -8.63 -14.93 6.07
N ASN A 85 -9.41 -15.52 6.97
CA ASN A 85 -9.88 -16.91 6.83
C ASN A 85 -10.75 -17.07 5.57
N TRP A 86 -11.63 -16.11 5.32
CA TRP A 86 -12.42 -16.06 4.09
C TRP A 86 -11.53 -15.97 2.84
N THR A 87 -10.51 -15.10 2.85
CA THR A 87 -9.53 -14.95 1.77
C THR A 87 -8.74 -16.23 1.54
N ARG A 88 -8.22 -16.85 2.60
CA ARG A 88 -7.48 -18.14 2.54
C ARG A 88 -8.28 -19.24 1.84
N ALA A 89 -9.60 -19.28 2.10
CA ALA A 89 -10.49 -20.27 1.50
C ALA A 89 -10.78 -20.03 0.00
N ARG A 90 -10.52 -18.83 -0.51
CA ARG A 90 -10.77 -18.44 -1.91
C ARG A 90 -9.53 -18.51 -2.80
N LEU A 91 -8.35 -18.38 -2.22
CA LEU A 91 -7.09 -18.45 -2.93
C LEU A 91 -6.77 -19.91 -3.33
N GLN A 92 -6.34 -20.09 -4.57
CA GLN A 92 -5.83 -21.38 -5.07
C GLN A 92 -4.38 -21.60 -4.58
N PRO A 93 -3.87 -22.83 -4.62
CA PRO A 93 -2.47 -23.12 -4.24
C PRO A 93 -1.44 -22.23 -4.97
N GLU A 94 -1.66 -21.97 -6.25
CA GLU A 94 -0.78 -21.15 -7.10
C GLU A 94 -0.80 -19.68 -6.65
N ASP A 95 -1.98 -19.17 -6.27
CA ASP A 95 -2.14 -17.81 -5.74
C ASP A 95 -1.34 -17.65 -4.44
N LYS A 96 -1.46 -18.62 -3.52
CA LYS A 96 -0.73 -18.66 -2.25
C LYS A 96 0.77 -18.77 -2.46
N GLN A 97 1.19 -19.61 -3.39
CA GLN A 97 2.60 -19.76 -3.73
C GLN A 97 3.18 -18.45 -4.26
N TRP A 98 2.46 -17.74 -5.12
CA TRP A 98 2.90 -16.46 -5.66
C TRP A 98 3.04 -15.41 -4.55
N LEU A 99 2.03 -15.25 -3.69
CA LEU A 99 2.07 -14.33 -2.55
C LEU A 99 3.21 -14.65 -1.57
N ALA A 100 3.42 -15.95 -1.29
CA ALA A 100 4.49 -16.39 -0.38
C ALA A 100 5.90 -16.07 -0.91
N GLN A 101 6.08 -15.97 -2.24
CA GLN A 101 7.37 -15.69 -2.88
C GLN A 101 7.65 -14.20 -3.08
N LEU A 102 6.69 -13.31 -2.79
CA LEU A 102 6.90 -11.87 -2.93
C LEU A 102 8.07 -11.40 -2.04
N PRO A 103 8.94 -10.51 -2.56
CA PRO A 103 10.02 -9.92 -1.77
C PRO A 103 9.47 -8.99 -0.68
N LEU A 104 10.20 -8.81 0.41
CA LEU A 104 9.82 -7.90 1.51
C LEU A 104 10.15 -6.43 1.21
N GLN A 105 11.05 -6.18 0.26
CA GLN A 105 11.50 -4.84 -0.12
C GLN A 105 12.01 -4.81 -1.57
N LEU A 106 12.02 -3.63 -2.16
CA LEU A 106 12.69 -3.32 -3.41
C LEU A 106 13.57 -2.08 -3.23
N GLU A 107 14.85 -2.20 -3.55
CA GLU A 107 15.78 -1.07 -3.57
C GLU A 107 16.09 -0.70 -5.02
N LEU A 108 15.70 0.51 -5.41
CA LEU A 108 15.83 1.03 -6.75
C LEU A 108 16.84 2.19 -6.75
N LEU A 109 18.13 1.87 -6.54
CA LEU A 109 19.20 2.86 -6.41
C LEU A 109 19.25 3.87 -7.56
N PRO A 110 19.12 3.48 -8.85
CA PRO A 110 19.10 4.45 -9.95
C PRO A 110 17.94 5.45 -9.88
N LEU A 111 16.89 5.11 -9.16
CA LEU A 111 15.70 5.96 -8.95
C LEU A 111 15.74 6.70 -7.61
N ALA A 112 16.81 6.53 -6.82
CA ALA A 112 16.94 7.06 -5.46
C ALA A 112 15.74 6.73 -4.54
N ALA A 113 15.17 5.53 -4.71
CA ALA A 113 13.96 5.08 -4.03
C ALA A 113 14.13 3.68 -3.42
N THR A 114 13.57 3.47 -2.24
CA THR A 114 13.41 2.15 -1.62
C THR A 114 11.95 1.95 -1.24
N MET A 115 11.45 0.73 -1.35
CA MET A 115 10.05 0.37 -1.15
C MET A 115 9.95 -0.69 -0.07
N TYR A 116 9.08 -0.46 0.90
CA TYR A 116 8.71 -1.37 1.98
C TYR A 116 7.19 -1.40 2.10
N HIS A 117 6.62 -2.48 2.65
CA HIS A 117 5.20 -2.43 3.00
C HIS A 117 4.98 -1.60 4.27
N ALA A 118 5.63 -1.96 5.37
CA ALA A 118 5.44 -1.32 6.68
C ALA A 118 6.62 -0.40 7.07
N ASN A 119 7.81 -0.96 7.30
CA ASN A 119 8.97 -0.20 7.75
C ASN A 119 10.28 -0.72 7.12
N GLY A 120 11.32 0.12 7.10
CA GLY A 120 12.59 -0.20 6.44
C GLY A 120 13.65 -0.82 7.35
N HIS A 121 13.48 -0.78 8.67
CA HIS A 121 14.49 -1.33 9.59
C HIS A 121 14.30 -2.82 9.88
N ASN A 122 13.06 -3.32 9.76
CA ASN A 122 12.72 -4.74 9.85
C ASN A 122 11.45 -5.04 9.04
N PRO A 123 11.56 -5.13 7.69
CA PRO A 123 10.40 -5.19 6.81
C PRO A 123 9.40 -6.32 7.09
N GLY A 124 9.87 -7.49 7.58
CA GLY A 124 9.01 -8.63 7.87
C GLY A 124 8.35 -8.61 9.26
N ARG A 125 8.55 -7.56 10.05
CA ARG A 125 7.93 -7.44 11.37
C ARG A 125 6.59 -6.71 11.37
N TRP A 126 6.27 -5.96 10.33
CA TRP A 126 5.02 -5.24 10.13
C TRP A 126 4.71 -4.16 11.18
N ASP A 127 5.75 -3.58 11.82
CA ASP A 127 5.57 -2.48 12.78
C ASP A 127 5.07 -1.22 12.06
N TYR A 128 4.05 -0.55 12.63
CA TYR A 128 3.49 0.68 12.08
C TYR A 128 4.46 1.86 12.19
N ILE A 129 4.58 2.64 11.13
CA ILE A 129 5.24 3.95 11.19
C ILE A 129 4.17 5.01 11.51
N GLU A 130 3.81 5.13 12.77
CA GLU A 130 2.81 6.12 13.19
C GLU A 130 3.47 7.43 13.66
N LYS A 131 4.42 7.38 14.56
CA LYS A 131 5.12 8.55 15.13
C LYS A 131 6.52 8.17 15.67
N GLY A 132 7.42 9.18 15.73
CA GLY A 132 8.63 9.14 16.54
C GLY A 132 9.66 8.10 16.12
N PHE A 133 9.93 7.09 16.96
CA PHE A 133 11.12 6.27 16.88
C PHE A 133 11.18 5.38 15.62
N ASP A 134 10.07 4.81 15.15
CA ASP A 134 10.05 3.91 13.99
C ASP A 134 10.23 4.65 12.67
N ALA A 135 9.65 5.87 12.57
CA ALA A 135 9.93 6.78 11.46
C ALA A 135 11.40 7.18 11.43
N ILE A 136 11.97 7.50 12.60
CA ILE A 136 13.39 7.81 12.77
C ILE A 136 14.24 6.64 12.27
N ARG A 137 14.00 5.43 12.77
CA ARG A 137 14.77 4.24 12.38
C ARG A 137 14.70 3.99 10.88
N THR A 138 13.51 4.07 10.27
CA THR A 138 13.35 3.90 8.83
C THR A 138 14.14 4.96 8.05
N LEU A 139 14.01 6.24 8.40
CA LEU A 139 14.73 7.33 7.71
C LEU A 139 16.24 7.26 7.89
N PHE A 140 16.73 6.82 9.06
CA PHE A 140 18.17 6.67 9.28
C PHE A 140 18.77 5.46 8.59
N THR A 141 18.02 4.36 8.46
CA THR A 141 18.51 3.13 7.82
C THR A 141 18.38 3.15 6.30
N GLN A 142 17.51 3.99 5.71
CA GLN A 142 17.38 4.06 4.25
C GLN A 142 18.63 4.68 3.60
N ASN A 143 19.08 4.06 2.50
CA ASN A 143 20.22 4.54 1.70
C ASN A 143 19.80 5.51 0.59
N THR A 144 18.52 5.61 0.29
CA THR A 144 17.93 6.41 -0.80
C THR A 144 17.32 7.70 -0.26
N GLN A 145 17.07 8.67 -1.14
CA GLN A 145 16.42 9.92 -0.75
C GLN A 145 14.96 9.72 -0.38
N PHE A 146 14.27 8.81 -1.08
CA PHE A 146 12.88 8.45 -0.80
C PHE A 146 12.77 7.01 -0.31
N SER A 147 11.94 6.77 0.70
CA SER A 147 11.34 5.49 0.97
C SER A 147 9.82 5.59 0.83
N PHE A 148 9.20 4.58 0.22
CA PHE A 148 7.76 4.50 0.05
C PHE A 148 7.22 3.34 0.87
N VAL A 149 6.13 3.60 1.61
CA VAL A 149 5.46 2.65 2.50
C VAL A 149 3.94 2.73 2.37
N GLY A 150 3.24 1.72 2.86
CA GLY A 150 1.77 1.64 2.98
C GLY A 150 1.36 1.28 4.40
N HIS A 151 0.63 0.17 4.57
CA HIS A 151 0.28 -0.51 5.82
C HIS A 151 -0.63 0.25 6.78
N THR A 152 -0.40 1.54 7.05
CA THR A 152 -1.27 2.34 7.91
C THR A 152 -2.54 2.80 7.20
N HIS A 153 -2.55 2.78 5.86
CA HIS A 153 -3.57 3.35 4.98
C HIS A 153 -3.78 4.86 5.11
N VAL A 154 -2.88 5.55 5.79
CA VAL A 154 -2.92 7.00 6.03
C VAL A 154 -1.85 7.66 5.17
N ALA A 155 -2.28 8.43 4.16
CA ALA A 155 -1.37 9.17 3.31
C ALA A 155 -0.61 10.23 4.13
N LYS A 156 0.74 10.19 4.09
CA LYS A 156 1.58 11.03 4.94
C LYS A 156 3.01 11.12 4.41
N ILE A 157 3.68 12.23 4.68
CA ILE A 157 5.11 12.38 4.41
C ILE A 157 5.83 12.66 5.73
N ILE A 158 6.91 11.93 5.98
CA ILE A 158 7.81 12.21 7.11
C ILE A 158 9.16 12.60 6.50
N ALA A 159 9.65 13.79 6.82
CA ALA A 159 10.91 14.31 6.35
C ALA A 159 11.96 14.35 7.46
N LEU A 160 13.19 13.94 7.14
CA LEU A 160 14.38 14.10 7.96
C LEU A 160 15.27 15.13 7.29
N ASN A 161 15.50 16.27 7.94
CA ASN A 161 16.39 17.30 7.42
C ASN A 161 17.89 17.01 7.72
N ALA A 162 18.78 17.81 7.16
CA ALA A 162 20.22 17.67 7.34
C ALA A 162 20.67 17.83 8.81
N ASP A 163 19.91 18.55 9.64
CA ASP A 163 20.19 18.77 11.06
C ASP A 163 19.67 17.64 11.96
N GLY A 164 19.12 16.56 11.37
CA GLY A 164 18.56 15.42 12.09
C GLY A 164 17.15 15.66 12.67
N GLN A 165 16.48 16.75 12.30
CA GLN A 165 15.11 17.03 12.74
C GLN A 165 14.10 16.31 11.85
N ILE A 166 13.07 15.75 12.48
CA ILE A 166 11.96 15.09 11.80
C ILE A 166 10.75 16.02 11.77
N ARG A 167 10.07 16.02 10.62
CA ARG A 167 8.83 16.78 10.42
C ARG A 167 7.79 15.93 9.72
N ASP A 168 6.57 15.96 10.22
CA ASP A 168 5.40 15.47 9.53
C ASP A 168 4.92 16.53 8.53
N LEU A 169 4.75 16.13 7.29
CA LEU A 169 4.20 16.96 6.22
C LEU A 169 2.86 16.38 5.76
N PRO A 170 1.89 17.24 5.40
CA PRO A 170 0.63 16.75 4.82
C PRO A 170 0.87 16.06 3.47
N PRO A 171 -0.01 15.12 3.07
CA PRO A 171 0.05 14.56 1.73
C PRO A 171 -0.22 15.65 0.69
N GLY A 172 0.57 15.64 -0.40
CA GLY A 172 0.48 16.65 -1.45
C GLY A 172 1.64 16.57 -2.43
N ASN A 173 1.82 17.63 -3.21
CA ASN A 173 2.96 17.75 -4.10
C ASN A 173 4.21 18.16 -3.30
N LEU A 174 5.29 17.44 -3.50
CA LEU A 174 6.57 17.72 -2.86
C LEU A 174 7.71 17.62 -3.87
N THR A 175 8.59 18.61 -3.89
CA THR A 175 9.92 18.50 -4.52
C THR A 175 10.97 18.35 -3.42
N ALA A 176 11.81 17.34 -3.53
CA ALA A 176 12.79 17.04 -2.50
C ALA A 176 13.87 18.10 -2.41
N VAL A 177 14.26 18.42 -1.20
CA VAL A 177 15.39 19.31 -0.88
C VAL A 177 16.66 18.46 -0.78
N ALA A 178 17.77 18.99 -1.29
CA ALA A 178 19.06 18.31 -1.22
C ALA A 178 19.47 18.09 0.27
N GLY A 179 20.00 16.92 0.57
CA GLY A 179 20.40 16.52 1.93
C GLY A 179 19.26 16.09 2.84
N GLN A 180 18.01 16.16 2.40
CA GLN A 180 16.87 15.64 3.15
C GLN A 180 16.48 14.23 2.67
N LYS A 181 15.96 13.41 3.60
CA LYS A 181 15.35 12.11 3.30
C LYS A 181 13.84 12.16 3.59
N TYR A 182 13.09 11.36 2.85
CA TYR A 182 11.63 11.32 2.94
C TYR A 182 11.12 9.89 3.06
N CYS A 183 10.26 9.64 4.04
CA CYS A 183 9.43 8.45 4.12
C CYS A 183 8.01 8.85 3.71
N VAL A 184 7.52 8.26 2.62
CA VAL A 184 6.25 8.62 1.97
C VAL A 184 5.29 7.45 2.14
N ASN A 185 4.27 7.59 2.99
CA ASN A 185 3.18 6.65 3.04
C ASN A 185 2.21 6.98 1.90
N VAL A 186 2.07 6.07 0.95
CA VAL A 186 1.27 6.31 -0.27
C VAL A 186 -0.24 6.26 -0.02
N GLY A 187 -0.66 5.93 1.19
CA GLY A 187 -2.06 5.67 1.53
C GLY A 187 -2.50 4.29 1.05
N SER A 188 -3.78 4.12 0.81
CA SER A 188 -4.37 2.84 0.40
C SER A 188 -5.21 3.01 -0.87
N VAL A 189 -5.11 2.03 -1.77
CA VAL A 189 -6.01 1.89 -2.91
C VAL A 189 -7.40 1.41 -2.46
N GLY A 190 -7.44 0.34 -1.68
CA GLY A 190 -8.67 -0.40 -1.39
C GLY A 190 -9.42 0.02 -0.13
N GLN A 191 -8.72 0.57 0.87
CA GLN A 191 -9.32 0.92 2.17
C GLN A 191 -8.60 2.12 2.83
N PRO A 192 -8.71 3.35 2.29
CA PRO A 192 -8.14 4.55 2.91
C PRO A 192 -8.66 4.77 4.33
N ARG A 193 -7.78 5.30 5.22
CA ARG A 193 -8.09 5.54 6.66
C ARG A 193 -7.69 6.95 7.12
N ASP A 194 -7.62 7.88 6.21
CA ASP A 194 -7.22 9.28 6.48
C ASP A 194 -8.36 10.28 6.35
N GLY A 195 -9.61 9.79 6.42
CA GLY A 195 -10.83 10.58 6.33
C GLY A 195 -11.28 10.89 4.90
N ASP A 196 -10.54 10.41 3.89
CA ASP A 196 -10.90 10.55 2.47
C ASP A 196 -11.19 9.16 1.89
N ALA A 197 -12.44 8.89 1.53
CA ALA A 197 -12.86 7.59 1.01
C ALA A 197 -12.32 7.26 -0.41
N ARG A 198 -11.70 8.24 -1.08
CA ARG A 198 -11.10 8.04 -2.40
C ARG A 198 -9.79 7.26 -2.28
N SER A 199 -9.54 6.33 -3.19
CA SER A 199 -8.27 5.61 -3.30
C SER A 199 -7.10 6.58 -3.36
N SER A 200 -5.98 6.19 -2.73
CA SER A 200 -4.73 6.98 -2.71
C SER A 200 -3.59 6.22 -3.36
N TYR A 201 -2.79 6.92 -4.14
CA TYR A 201 -1.48 6.48 -4.62
C TYR A 201 -0.58 7.69 -4.88
N VAL A 202 0.70 7.45 -5.19
CA VAL A 202 1.69 8.51 -5.45
C VAL A 202 2.26 8.36 -6.86
N VAL A 203 2.38 9.48 -7.57
CA VAL A 203 3.21 9.61 -8.77
C VAL A 203 4.57 10.16 -8.35
N TYR A 204 5.63 9.43 -8.65
CA TYR A 204 7.02 9.78 -8.38
C TYR A 204 7.75 10.11 -9.68
N GLU A 205 8.42 11.24 -9.74
CA GLU A 205 9.28 11.66 -10.86
C GLU A 205 10.74 11.75 -10.39
N PRO A 206 11.54 10.69 -10.62
CA PRO A 206 12.93 10.63 -10.14
C PRO A 206 13.81 11.78 -10.65
N ASP A 207 13.67 12.14 -11.92
CA ASP A 207 14.49 13.21 -12.56
C ASP A 207 14.21 14.57 -11.91
N ALA A 208 12.95 14.85 -11.57
CA ALA A 208 12.53 16.06 -10.89
C ALA A 208 12.67 15.95 -9.35
N LYS A 209 12.98 14.76 -8.83
CA LYS A 209 12.97 14.44 -7.38
C LYS A 209 11.68 14.89 -6.71
N SER A 210 10.55 14.61 -7.34
CA SER A 210 9.24 15.10 -6.88
C SER A 210 8.24 13.96 -6.77
N ILE A 211 7.27 14.17 -5.88
CA ILE A 211 6.11 13.30 -5.71
C ILE A 211 4.82 14.11 -5.81
N ALA A 212 3.76 13.47 -6.27
CA ALA A 212 2.41 14.01 -6.27
C ALA A 212 1.42 12.94 -5.79
N TYR A 213 0.62 13.24 -4.76
CA TYR A 213 -0.47 12.36 -4.35
C TYR A 213 -1.64 12.46 -5.31
N ARG A 214 -2.25 11.32 -5.58
CA ARG A 214 -3.47 11.19 -6.36
C ARG A 214 -4.60 10.66 -5.48
N ARG A 215 -5.80 11.18 -5.68
CA ARG A 215 -7.05 10.71 -5.06
C ARG A 215 -8.03 10.33 -6.16
N VAL A 216 -8.41 9.07 -6.19
CA VAL A 216 -9.24 8.50 -7.26
C VAL A 216 -10.55 7.99 -6.69
N SER A 217 -11.66 8.52 -7.19
CA SER A 217 -13.00 8.03 -6.85
C SER A 217 -13.26 6.68 -7.53
N TYR A 218 -13.96 5.79 -6.82
CA TYR A 218 -14.38 4.49 -7.34
C TYR A 218 -15.81 4.17 -6.87
N PRO A 219 -16.50 3.21 -7.47
CA PRO A 219 -17.90 2.90 -7.12
C PRO A 219 -17.98 2.10 -5.81
N ILE A 220 -17.80 2.75 -4.67
CA ILE A 220 -17.75 2.16 -3.31
C ILE A 220 -18.96 1.26 -3.03
N ALA A 221 -20.17 1.69 -3.42
CA ALA A 221 -21.40 0.93 -3.22
C ALA A 221 -21.36 -0.45 -3.91
N GLN A 222 -20.64 -0.57 -5.04
CA GLN A 222 -20.49 -1.85 -5.74
C GLN A 222 -19.60 -2.81 -4.92
N THR A 223 -18.48 -2.32 -4.39
CA THR A 223 -17.61 -3.09 -3.50
C THR A 223 -18.37 -3.53 -2.25
N GLN A 224 -19.10 -2.60 -1.60
CA GLN A 224 -19.90 -2.90 -0.41
C GLN A 224 -20.97 -3.95 -0.67
N SER A 225 -21.64 -3.91 -1.83
CA SER A 225 -22.62 -4.90 -2.24
C SER A 225 -22.01 -6.30 -2.37
N LYS A 226 -20.84 -6.40 -3.01
CA LYS A 226 -20.10 -7.67 -3.12
C LYS A 226 -19.67 -8.19 -1.75
N MET A 227 -19.14 -7.32 -0.87
CA MET A 227 -18.77 -7.70 0.50
C MET A 227 -19.96 -8.27 1.28
N SER A 228 -21.13 -7.67 1.13
CA SER A 228 -22.37 -8.15 1.76
C SER A 228 -22.82 -9.51 1.20
N GLN A 229 -22.76 -9.71 -0.12
CA GLN A 229 -23.07 -10.98 -0.78
C GLN A 229 -22.16 -12.10 -0.31
N GLU A 230 -20.88 -11.80 -0.12
CA GLU A 230 -19.86 -12.74 0.37
C GLU A 230 -19.85 -12.89 1.90
N ARG A 231 -20.76 -12.20 2.61
CA ARG A 231 -20.90 -12.22 4.08
C ARG A 231 -19.62 -11.83 4.81
N LEU A 232 -18.83 -10.95 4.22
CA LEU A 232 -17.68 -10.33 4.91
C LEU A 232 -18.18 -9.43 6.06
N PRO A 233 -17.37 -9.20 7.12
CA PRO A 233 -17.76 -8.37 8.24
C PRO A 233 -18.26 -6.99 7.81
N SER A 234 -19.48 -6.62 8.22
CA SER A 234 -20.15 -5.39 7.78
C SER A 234 -19.39 -4.12 8.13
N ILE A 235 -18.60 -4.14 9.20
CA ILE A 235 -17.73 -3.03 9.61
C ILE A 235 -16.69 -2.71 8.52
N LEU A 236 -16.14 -3.72 7.82
CA LEU A 236 -15.17 -3.53 6.75
C LEU A 236 -15.81 -2.84 5.54
N ALA A 237 -17.08 -3.15 5.23
CA ALA A 237 -17.82 -2.48 4.16
C ALA A 237 -18.18 -1.03 4.56
N ALA A 238 -18.62 -0.79 5.80
CA ALA A 238 -18.98 0.53 6.29
C ALA A 238 -17.79 1.51 6.25
N ARG A 239 -16.58 1.05 6.59
CA ARG A 239 -15.34 1.84 6.60
C ARG A 239 -15.01 2.46 5.24
N LEU A 240 -15.32 1.78 4.14
CA LEU A 240 -14.99 2.25 2.79
C LEU A 240 -15.62 3.61 2.47
N LEU A 241 -16.86 3.84 2.94
CA LEU A 241 -17.56 5.10 2.70
C LEU A 241 -17.03 6.24 3.57
N LEU A 242 -16.53 5.90 4.75
CA LEU A 242 -16.06 6.86 5.75
C LEU A 242 -14.57 7.22 5.58
N GLY A 243 -13.80 6.37 4.91
CA GLY A 243 -12.34 6.53 4.81
C GLY A 243 -11.63 6.32 6.16
N VAL A 244 -12.08 5.32 6.98
CA VAL A 244 -11.57 5.08 8.35
C VAL A 244 -11.20 3.62 8.57
#